data_a950bae3d1a0bc3117124aaaa47bbff1
#
_entry.id   a950bae3d1a0bc3117124aaaa47bbff1
#
_cell.length_a   1.000
_cell.length_b   1.000
_cell.length_c   1.000
_cell.angle_alpha   90.00
_cell.angle_beta   90.00
_cell.angle_gamma   90.00
#
_symmetry.space_group_name_H-M   'P 1'
#
loop_
_entity.id
_entity.type
_entity.pdbx_description
1 polymer ?
#
loop_
_entity_poly.entity_id
_entity_poly.type
_entity_poly.pdbx_seq_one_letter_code
_entity_poly.pdbx_strand_id
1 'polypeptide(L)'
;RKGISDSEIRAFFVYLGQCKSDLQDRYILKREINMDTKRWLLLLSLVLWIPGCMSLKGELLLKNEQYQDGLATFKNIVQEEPKNPDAQYYLGRFYLTLERPEEALPHLKRAVQGDPARADYHFWLGVAYWAIRDFDLERKSYLQALAKDPKHVPARLYLAHTFLDSGEWQEALDNYDSVLLQDAYNPEALYNRALALAELGRPKEETKAWKQYLEYYPKGKWALRAVDHLNELGDFSHRNFIIGYRRVTLEHISFSPNSAELLSNGKPSLQVLGKILSINDKIWLEVLCYKNGDPALATARAKAVGDYLLQEFPRLKPSRIGARGIGRKERIKAGSKVYLLDDSTTFITSKK
;
A
#
# COMPACT_ATOMS: atom_id res chain seq x y z
N ARG A 1 12.30 -19.90 -4.82
CA ARG A 1 11.15 -19.47 -4.00
C ARG A 1 11.65 -19.17 -2.59
N LYS A 2 11.71 -17.88 -2.18
CA LYS A 2 11.88 -17.51 -0.77
C LYS A 2 10.58 -17.89 -0.09
N GLY A 3 10.63 -18.78 0.90
CA GLY A 3 9.46 -19.21 1.64
C GLY A 3 8.74 -18.02 2.26
N ILE A 4 7.44 -17.93 2.01
CA ILE A 4 6.55 -16.98 2.68
C ILE A 4 6.63 -17.28 4.18
N SER A 5 6.94 -16.28 4.99
CA SER A 5 7.03 -16.43 6.45
C SER A 5 5.64 -16.43 7.08
N ASP A 6 5.48 -17.07 8.24
CA ASP A 6 4.21 -17.06 8.98
C ASP A 6 3.75 -15.64 9.34
N SER A 7 4.69 -14.68 9.47
CA SER A 7 4.38 -13.28 9.67
C SER A 7 3.77 -12.60 8.43
N GLU A 8 4.12 -13.05 7.22
CA GLU A 8 3.53 -12.56 5.97
C GLU A 8 2.13 -13.12 5.77
N ILE A 9 1.89 -14.37 6.17
CA ILE A 9 0.55 -14.97 6.19
C ILE A 9 -0.37 -14.20 7.18
N ARG A 10 0.13 -13.88 8.38
CA ARG A 10 -0.63 -13.07 9.36
C ARG A 10 -0.94 -11.67 8.87
N ALA A 11 0.05 -10.98 8.29
CA ALA A 11 -0.15 -9.65 7.71
C ALA A 11 -1.20 -9.67 6.60
N PHE A 12 -1.24 -10.76 5.81
CA PHE A 12 -2.20 -10.99 4.76
C PHE A 12 -3.65 -11.13 5.27
N PHE A 13 -3.88 -11.94 6.30
CA PHE A 13 -5.22 -12.10 6.86
C PHE A 13 -5.76 -10.84 7.55
N VAL A 14 -4.88 -10.08 8.22
CA VAL A 14 -5.22 -8.76 8.78
C VAL A 14 -5.57 -7.78 7.66
N TYR A 15 -4.84 -7.81 6.55
CA TYR A 15 -5.08 -6.95 5.39
C TYR A 15 -6.39 -7.29 4.66
N LEU A 16 -6.72 -8.56 4.49
CA LEU A 16 -8.01 -8.98 3.90
C LEU A 16 -9.22 -8.50 4.71
N GLY A 17 -9.07 -8.37 6.03
CA GLY A 17 -10.07 -7.74 6.90
C GLY A 17 -10.20 -6.23 6.67
N GLN A 18 -9.09 -5.54 6.38
CA GLN A 18 -9.04 -4.08 6.24
C GLN A 18 -9.37 -3.58 4.81
N CYS A 19 -9.08 -4.34 3.77
CA CYS A 19 -9.19 -3.89 2.38
C CYS A 19 -10.62 -3.51 1.93
N LYS A 20 -11.67 -4.06 2.56
CA LYS A 20 -13.05 -3.65 2.27
C LYS A 20 -13.49 -2.38 3.01
N SER A 21 -12.88 -2.03 4.14
CA SER A 21 -13.25 -0.83 4.90
C SER A 21 -12.82 0.47 4.20
N ASP A 22 -11.66 0.49 3.57
CA ASP A 22 -11.12 1.70 2.94
C ASP A 22 -11.80 2.05 1.59
N LEU A 23 -12.35 1.05 0.89
CA LEU A 23 -13.07 1.27 -0.38
C LEU A 23 -14.50 1.79 -0.18
N GLN A 24 -15.16 1.43 0.93
CA GLN A 24 -16.53 1.85 1.20
C GLN A 24 -16.64 3.24 1.85
N ASP A 25 -15.64 3.66 2.62
CA ASP A 25 -15.68 4.96 3.30
C ASP A 25 -15.49 6.17 2.35
N ARG A 26 -14.99 5.96 1.13
CA ARG A 26 -14.89 7.03 0.12
C ARG A 26 -16.17 7.33 -0.66
N TYR A 27 -17.20 6.48 -0.58
CA TYR A 27 -18.43 6.62 -1.38
C TYR A 27 -19.70 6.94 -0.59
N ILE A 28 -19.66 7.03 0.73
CA ILE A 28 -20.84 7.40 1.51
C ILE A 28 -20.81 8.90 1.81
N LEU A 29 -21.31 9.69 0.86
CA LEU A 29 -21.77 11.05 1.10
C LEU A 29 -22.90 11.01 2.15
N LYS A 30 -22.67 11.70 3.30
CA LYS A 30 -23.64 11.95 4.36
C LYS A 30 -24.95 12.47 3.76
N ARG A 31 -25.96 11.62 3.71
CA ARG A 31 -27.37 12.02 3.70
C ARG A 31 -27.91 11.73 5.08
N GLU A 32 -28.04 12.75 5.88
CA GLU A 32 -28.76 12.68 7.15
C GLU A 32 -30.24 12.37 6.85
N ILE A 33 -30.65 11.13 7.11
CA ILE A 33 -32.05 10.75 7.14
C ILE A 33 -32.44 10.70 8.60
N ASN A 34 -33.13 11.75 9.02
CA ASN A 34 -33.76 11.85 10.35
C ASN A 34 -35.00 10.93 10.36
N MET A 35 -34.88 9.74 10.92
CA MET A 35 -36.00 8.83 11.15
C MET A 35 -36.04 8.38 12.60
N ASP A 36 -37.27 8.32 13.15
CA ASP A 36 -37.59 7.99 14.53
C ASP A 36 -37.07 6.60 14.94
N THR A 37 -36.38 6.52 16.07
CA THR A 37 -35.68 5.32 16.58
C THR A 37 -36.58 4.08 16.73
N LYS A 38 -37.88 4.27 16.97
CA LYS A 38 -38.87 3.15 17.04
C LYS A 38 -39.15 2.51 15.66
N ARG A 39 -39.08 3.28 14.59
CA ARG A 39 -39.20 2.74 13.21
C ARG A 39 -37.96 1.97 12.78
N TRP A 40 -36.79 2.34 13.27
CA TRP A 40 -35.54 1.60 13.03
C TRP A 40 -35.56 0.22 13.69
N LEU A 41 -36.08 0.10 14.90
CA LEU A 41 -36.19 -1.19 15.61
C LEU A 41 -37.21 -2.14 14.95
N LEU A 42 -38.29 -1.61 14.37
CA LEU A 42 -39.27 -2.42 13.61
C LEU A 42 -38.74 -2.84 12.25
N LEU A 43 -37.94 -2.00 11.56
CA LEU A 43 -37.28 -2.38 10.30
C LEU A 43 -36.16 -3.39 10.54
N LEU A 44 -35.41 -3.27 11.64
CA LEU A 44 -34.40 -4.27 12.03
C LEU A 44 -35.01 -5.64 12.35
N SER A 45 -36.22 -5.69 12.94
CA SER A 45 -36.91 -6.97 13.23
C SER A 45 -37.47 -7.64 11.98
N LEU A 46 -37.86 -6.87 10.95
CA LEU A 46 -38.32 -7.39 9.66
C LEU A 46 -37.18 -7.88 8.76
N VAL A 47 -35.98 -7.28 8.88
CA VAL A 47 -34.75 -7.65 8.13
C VAL A 47 -34.23 -9.01 8.59
N LEU A 48 -34.56 -9.48 9.80
CA LEU A 48 -34.11 -10.79 10.34
C LEU A 48 -34.75 -12.01 9.66
N TRP A 49 -35.73 -11.84 8.75
CA TRP A 49 -36.48 -12.94 8.09
C TRP A 49 -36.32 -13.01 6.58
N ILE A 50 -35.41 -12.24 5.97
CA ILE A 50 -35.17 -12.24 4.51
C ILE A 50 -33.93 -13.10 4.19
N PRO A 51 -33.94 -13.97 3.15
CA PRO A 51 -32.75 -14.77 2.76
C PRO A 51 -31.47 -13.98 2.50
N GLY A 52 -31.56 -12.67 2.27
CA GLY A 52 -30.39 -11.76 2.19
C GLY A 52 -29.70 -11.44 3.52
N CYS A 53 -30.27 -11.91 4.65
CA CYS A 53 -29.76 -11.61 6.00
C CYS A 53 -28.45 -12.32 6.33
N MET A 54 -28.18 -13.47 5.71
CA MET A 54 -27.00 -14.28 6.02
C MET A 54 -25.72 -13.63 5.51
N SER A 55 -25.73 -13.14 4.27
CA SER A 55 -24.58 -12.41 3.69
C SER A 55 -24.30 -11.12 4.46
N LEU A 56 -25.36 -10.35 4.81
CA LEU A 56 -25.22 -9.14 5.61
C LEU A 56 -24.66 -9.46 7.02
N LYS A 57 -25.14 -10.50 7.68
CA LYS A 57 -24.68 -10.94 9.00
C LYS A 57 -23.21 -11.36 8.96
N GLY A 58 -22.82 -12.15 7.96
CA GLY A 58 -21.46 -12.61 7.79
C GLY A 58 -20.48 -11.46 7.56
N GLU A 59 -20.80 -10.55 6.63
CA GLU A 59 -19.98 -9.37 6.35
C GLU A 59 -19.89 -8.41 7.56
N LEU A 60 -20.98 -8.23 8.32
CA LEU A 60 -20.98 -7.39 9.50
C LEU A 60 -20.06 -7.94 10.60
N LEU A 61 -20.11 -9.25 10.86
CA LEU A 61 -19.25 -9.89 11.85
C LEU A 61 -17.78 -9.85 11.45
N LEU A 62 -17.47 -10.03 10.15
CA LEU A 62 -16.11 -9.87 9.62
C LEU A 62 -15.63 -8.43 9.71
N LYS A 63 -16.47 -7.45 9.34
CA LYS A 63 -16.15 -6.01 9.40
C LYS A 63 -15.89 -5.53 10.84
N ASN A 64 -16.64 -6.04 11.80
CA ASN A 64 -16.50 -5.67 13.21
C ASN A 64 -15.43 -6.50 13.94
N GLU A 65 -14.64 -7.31 13.23
CA GLU A 65 -13.59 -8.19 13.78
C GLU A 65 -14.12 -9.20 14.84
N GLN A 66 -15.41 -9.51 14.79
CA GLN A 66 -16.07 -10.47 15.70
C GLN A 66 -15.89 -11.91 15.19
N TYR A 67 -14.65 -12.34 15.01
CA TYR A 67 -14.33 -13.58 14.31
C TYR A 67 -14.77 -14.83 15.07
N GLN A 68 -14.64 -14.86 16.40
CA GLN A 68 -15.06 -16.00 17.23
C GLN A 68 -16.59 -16.12 17.28
N ASP A 69 -17.30 -14.99 17.41
CA ASP A 69 -18.76 -14.95 17.37
C ASP A 69 -19.29 -15.38 16.00
N GLY A 70 -18.61 -14.91 14.93
CA GLY A 70 -18.89 -15.32 13.56
C GLY A 70 -18.70 -16.82 13.37
N LEU A 71 -17.58 -17.38 13.84
CA LEU A 71 -17.31 -18.81 13.80
C LEU A 71 -18.41 -19.61 14.50
N ALA A 72 -18.76 -19.25 15.76
CA ALA A 72 -19.79 -19.92 16.53
C ALA A 72 -21.17 -19.84 15.84
N THR A 73 -21.52 -18.62 15.38
CA THR A 73 -22.77 -18.36 14.66
C THR A 73 -22.90 -19.26 13.43
N PHE A 74 -21.90 -19.24 12.55
CA PHE A 74 -21.98 -19.96 11.28
C PHE A 74 -21.79 -21.48 11.44
N LYS A 75 -21.12 -21.95 12.51
CA LYS A 75 -21.15 -23.37 12.88
C LYS A 75 -22.59 -23.87 13.17
N ASN A 76 -23.35 -23.11 13.96
CA ASN A 76 -24.74 -23.47 14.28
C ASN A 76 -25.60 -23.46 13.01
N ILE A 77 -25.47 -22.42 12.16
CA ILE A 77 -26.23 -22.34 10.91
C ILE A 77 -25.90 -23.54 9.99
N VAL A 78 -24.61 -23.89 9.86
CA VAL A 78 -24.20 -25.05 9.05
C VAL A 78 -24.70 -26.39 9.63
N GLN A 79 -24.88 -26.50 10.95
CA GLN A 79 -25.51 -27.69 11.56
C GLN A 79 -26.98 -27.79 11.18
N GLU A 80 -27.71 -26.68 11.16
CA GLU A 80 -29.13 -26.62 10.80
C GLU A 80 -29.32 -26.72 9.28
N GLU A 81 -28.47 -26.08 8.51
CA GLU A 81 -28.54 -25.98 7.04
C GLU A 81 -27.22 -26.43 6.38
N PRO A 82 -26.85 -27.72 6.42
CA PRO A 82 -25.52 -28.18 5.97
C PRO A 82 -25.26 -28.03 4.48
N LYS A 83 -26.33 -27.88 3.67
CA LYS A 83 -26.25 -27.67 2.22
C LYS A 83 -26.31 -26.20 1.80
N ASN A 84 -26.48 -25.26 2.73
CA ASN A 84 -26.56 -23.86 2.42
C ASN A 84 -25.18 -23.33 2.01
N PRO A 85 -24.98 -22.89 0.75
CA PRO A 85 -23.66 -22.52 0.25
C PRO A 85 -23.13 -21.23 0.89
N ASP A 86 -24.00 -20.25 1.21
CA ASP A 86 -23.59 -19.02 1.90
C ASP A 86 -23.12 -19.31 3.33
N ALA A 87 -23.82 -20.21 4.05
CA ALA A 87 -23.41 -20.61 5.39
C ALA A 87 -22.03 -21.31 5.38
N GLN A 88 -21.82 -22.22 4.44
CA GLN A 88 -20.55 -22.90 4.23
C GLN A 88 -19.43 -21.90 3.87
N TYR A 89 -19.71 -20.94 2.99
CA TYR A 89 -18.79 -19.90 2.58
C TYR A 89 -18.34 -19.03 3.78
N TYR A 90 -19.26 -18.48 4.56
CA TYR A 90 -18.89 -17.65 5.71
C TYR A 90 -18.17 -18.46 6.80
N LEU A 91 -18.58 -19.69 7.06
CA LEU A 91 -17.88 -20.55 8.00
C LEU A 91 -16.42 -20.77 7.56
N GLY A 92 -16.19 -21.03 6.28
CA GLY A 92 -14.84 -21.13 5.72
C GLY A 92 -14.04 -19.85 5.87
N ARG A 93 -14.64 -18.68 5.61
CA ARG A 93 -13.98 -17.36 5.78
C ARG A 93 -13.60 -17.11 7.24
N PHE A 94 -14.47 -17.43 8.21
CA PHE A 94 -14.14 -17.29 9.64
C PHE A 94 -13.01 -18.21 10.06
N TYR A 95 -12.95 -19.43 9.55
CA TYR A 95 -11.82 -20.31 9.79
C TYR A 95 -10.51 -19.72 9.24
N LEU A 96 -10.53 -19.19 8.01
CA LEU A 96 -9.36 -18.53 7.41
C LEU A 96 -8.90 -17.35 8.25
N THR A 97 -9.82 -16.48 8.66
CA THR A 97 -9.49 -15.29 9.48
C THR A 97 -8.89 -15.67 10.84
N LEU A 98 -9.23 -16.85 11.35
CA LEU A 98 -8.66 -17.41 12.57
C LEU A 98 -7.40 -18.27 12.33
N GLU A 99 -6.79 -18.16 11.15
CA GLU A 99 -5.57 -18.89 10.76
C GLU A 99 -5.74 -20.42 10.81
N ARG A 100 -6.92 -20.94 10.41
CA ARG A 100 -7.29 -22.36 10.42
C ARG A 100 -7.68 -22.86 9.01
N PRO A 101 -6.75 -22.82 8.04
CA PRO A 101 -7.07 -23.06 6.63
C PRO A 101 -7.48 -24.49 6.32
N GLU A 102 -6.96 -25.49 7.04
CA GLU A 102 -7.32 -26.90 6.85
C GLU A 102 -8.81 -27.14 7.19
N GLU A 103 -9.33 -26.43 8.19
CA GLU A 103 -10.74 -26.50 8.57
C GLU A 103 -11.62 -25.66 7.64
N ALA A 104 -11.10 -24.55 7.08
CA ALA A 104 -11.80 -23.74 6.10
C ALA A 104 -12.07 -24.48 4.79
N LEU A 105 -11.11 -25.27 4.34
CA LEU A 105 -11.08 -25.87 3.01
C LEU A 105 -12.32 -26.75 2.70
N PRO A 106 -12.77 -27.70 3.56
CA PRO A 106 -13.95 -28.49 3.28
C PRO A 106 -15.22 -27.65 3.17
N HIS A 107 -15.34 -26.57 3.93
CA HIS A 107 -16.49 -25.67 3.90
C HIS A 107 -16.50 -24.84 2.59
N LEU A 108 -15.38 -24.28 2.18
CA LEU A 108 -15.29 -23.55 0.92
C LEU A 108 -15.50 -24.44 -0.30
N LYS A 109 -15.04 -25.71 -0.27
CA LYS A 109 -15.38 -26.69 -1.31
C LYS A 109 -16.88 -26.94 -1.40
N ARG A 110 -17.56 -27.09 -0.26
CA ARG A 110 -19.03 -27.26 -0.23
C ARG A 110 -19.75 -26.02 -0.72
N ALA A 111 -19.27 -24.81 -0.41
CA ALA A 111 -19.83 -23.58 -0.94
C ALA A 111 -19.79 -23.56 -2.47
N VAL A 112 -18.63 -23.85 -3.08
CA VAL A 112 -18.47 -23.95 -4.54
C VAL A 112 -19.35 -25.06 -5.13
N GLN A 113 -19.50 -26.21 -4.47
CA GLN A 113 -20.37 -27.29 -4.92
C GLN A 113 -21.84 -26.88 -4.89
N GLY A 114 -22.26 -26.11 -3.88
CA GLY A 114 -23.63 -25.65 -3.72
C GLY A 114 -24.06 -24.57 -4.69
N ASP A 115 -23.15 -23.63 -5.01
CA ASP A 115 -23.34 -22.61 -6.03
C ASP A 115 -22.04 -22.36 -6.82
N PRO A 116 -21.80 -23.10 -7.89
CA PRO A 116 -20.59 -22.98 -8.68
C PRO A 116 -20.52 -21.72 -9.56
N ALA A 117 -21.57 -20.90 -9.58
CA ALA A 117 -21.62 -19.66 -10.36
C ALA A 117 -21.01 -18.45 -9.59
N ARG A 118 -20.89 -18.57 -8.28
CA ARG A 118 -20.42 -17.48 -7.42
C ARG A 118 -18.88 -17.32 -7.47
N ALA A 119 -18.41 -16.24 -8.06
CA ALA A 119 -16.98 -15.92 -8.18
C ALA A 119 -16.28 -15.84 -6.81
N ASP A 120 -16.92 -15.20 -5.82
CA ASP A 120 -16.39 -15.08 -4.46
C ASP A 120 -16.05 -16.44 -3.83
N TYR A 121 -16.86 -17.49 -4.08
CA TYR A 121 -16.61 -18.81 -3.52
C TYR A 121 -15.33 -19.44 -4.07
N HIS A 122 -15.12 -19.32 -5.38
CA HIS A 122 -13.88 -19.75 -6.02
C HIS A 122 -12.67 -18.94 -5.56
N PHE A 123 -12.83 -17.62 -5.41
CA PHE A 123 -11.77 -16.77 -4.89
C PHE A 123 -11.33 -17.18 -3.49
N TRP A 124 -12.26 -17.32 -2.54
CA TRP A 124 -11.91 -17.71 -1.18
C TRP A 124 -11.43 -19.16 -1.05
N LEU A 125 -11.86 -20.04 -1.95
CA LEU A 125 -11.28 -21.38 -2.07
C LEU A 125 -9.80 -21.28 -2.52
N GLY A 126 -9.47 -20.38 -3.45
CA GLY A 126 -8.10 -20.08 -3.83
C GLY A 126 -7.26 -19.56 -2.66
N VAL A 127 -7.82 -18.64 -1.86
CA VAL A 127 -7.17 -18.15 -0.64
C VAL A 127 -6.89 -19.28 0.36
N ALA A 128 -7.81 -20.24 0.52
CA ALA A 128 -7.59 -21.40 1.38
C ALA A 128 -6.46 -22.31 0.85
N TYR A 129 -6.40 -22.52 -0.46
CA TYR A 129 -5.32 -23.29 -1.08
C TYR A 129 -3.97 -22.59 -0.94
N TRP A 130 -3.92 -21.25 -1.11
CA TRP A 130 -2.72 -20.47 -0.85
C TRP A 130 -2.22 -20.66 0.59
N ALA A 131 -3.13 -20.62 1.58
CA ALA A 131 -2.78 -20.74 2.99
C ALA A 131 -2.18 -22.11 3.34
N ILE A 132 -2.60 -23.18 2.66
CA ILE A 132 -2.02 -24.53 2.80
C ILE A 132 -0.88 -24.81 1.81
N ARG A 133 -0.48 -23.78 0.99
CA ARG A 133 0.59 -23.83 0.01
C ARG A 133 0.36 -24.80 -1.17
N ASP A 134 -0.89 -25.04 -1.53
CA ASP A 134 -1.25 -25.76 -2.77
C ASP A 134 -1.44 -24.74 -3.90
N PHE A 135 -0.32 -24.30 -4.46
CA PHE A 135 -0.28 -23.21 -5.44
C PHE A 135 -0.92 -23.55 -6.79
N ASP A 136 -1.02 -24.83 -7.14
CA ASP A 136 -1.67 -25.26 -8.38
C ASP A 136 -3.19 -25.12 -8.25
N LEU A 137 -3.77 -25.56 -7.13
CA LEU A 137 -5.20 -25.42 -6.85
C LEU A 137 -5.60 -23.98 -6.52
N GLU A 138 -4.70 -23.20 -5.91
CA GLU A 138 -4.84 -21.77 -5.74
C GLU A 138 -5.07 -21.08 -7.08
N ARG A 139 -4.11 -21.19 -8.02
CA ARG A 139 -4.17 -20.61 -9.36
C ARG A 139 -5.43 -21.02 -10.11
N LYS A 140 -5.74 -22.31 -10.09
CA LYS A 140 -6.96 -22.83 -10.70
C LYS A 140 -8.21 -22.18 -10.13
N SER A 141 -8.26 -21.99 -8.84
CA SER A 141 -9.42 -21.40 -8.15
C SER A 141 -9.61 -19.93 -8.53
N TYR A 142 -8.52 -19.12 -8.61
CA TYR A 142 -8.61 -17.73 -9.06
C TYR A 142 -9.03 -17.63 -10.54
N LEU A 143 -8.53 -18.52 -11.40
CA LEU A 143 -8.97 -18.59 -12.80
C LEU A 143 -10.45 -18.95 -12.90
N GLN A 144 -10.96 -19.86 -12.04
CA GLN A 144 -12.39 -20.17 -11.99
C GLN A 144 -13.22 -18.98 -11.51
N ALA A 145 -12.75 -18.22 -10.50
CA ALA A 145 -13.42 -16.99 -10.08
C ALA A 145 -13.53 -15.98 -11.22
N LEU A 146 -12.46 -15.77 -11.99
CA LEU A 146 -12.43 -14.86 -13.14
C LEU A 146 -13.27 -15.38 -14.33
N ALA A 147 -13.43 -16.69 -14.48
CA ALA A 147 -14.33 -17.28 -15.47
C ALA A 147 -15.81 -17.01 -15.14
N LYS A 148 -16.15 -16.86 -13.85
CA LYS A 148 -17.51 -16.51 -13.39
C LYS A 148 -17.76 -15.00 -13.40
N ASP A 149 -16.76 -14.23 -12.95
CA ASP A 149 -16.78 -12.77 -13.00
C ASP A 149 -15.45 -12.22 -13.52
N PRO A 150 -15.33 -11.88 -14.80
CA PRO A 150 -14.11 -11.30 -15.38
C PRO A 150 -13.67 -9.96 -14.75
N LYS A 151 -14.57 -9.31 -13.99
CA LYS A 151 -14.30 -8.06 -13.28
C LYS A 151 -13.99 -8.25 -11.79
N HIS A 152 -13.83 -9.48 -11.34
CA HIS A 152 -13.52 -9.76 -9.94
C HIS A 152 -12.09 -9.30 -9.58
N VAL A 153 -11.97 -8.04 -9.13
CA VAL A 153 -10.68 -7.40 -8.84
C VAL A 153 -9.82 -8.21 -7.86
N PRO A 154 -10.33 -8.71 -6.71
CA PRO A 154 -9.50 -9.50 -5.81
C PRO A 154 -8.91 -10.76 -6.48
N ALA A 155 -9.72 -11.53 -7.21
CA ALA A 155 -9.20 -12.74 -7.87
C ALA A 155 -8.11 -12.41 -8.90
N ARG A 156 -8.24 -11.31 -9.64
CA ARG A 156 -7.24 -10.88 -10.60
C ARG A 156 -5.96 -10.41 -9.91
N LEU A 157 -6.08 -9.65 -8.83
CA LEU A 157 -4.94 -9.18 -8.05
C LEU A 157 -4.13 -10.37 -7.48
N TYR A 158 -4.81 -11.34 -6.88
CA TYR A 158 -4.15 -12.51 -6.29
C TYR A 158 -3.59 -13.46 -7.34
N LEU A 159 -4.25 -13.59 -8.49
CA LEU A 159 -3.69 -14.31 -9.63
C LEU A 159 -2.41 -13.62 -10.14
N ALA A 160 -2.37 -12.29 -10.17
CA ALA A 160 -1.17 -11.54 -10.52
C ALA A 160 -0.02 -11.80 -9.53
N HIS A 161 -0.33 -11.87 -8.22
CA HIS A 161 0.67 -12.26 -7.20
C HIS A 161 1.19 -13.68 -7.43
N THR A 162 0.32 -14.63 -7.74
CA THR A 162 0.73 -16.02 -8.06
C THR A 162 1.69 -16.06 -9.25
N PHE A 163 1.40 -15.29 -10.30
CA PHE A 163 2.31 -15.19 -11.47
C PHE A 163 3.64 -14.53 -11.09
N LEU A 164 3.61 -13.46 -10.29
CA LEU A 164 4.81 -12.76 -9.82
C LEU A 164 5.72 -13.72 -9.03
N ASP A 165 5.15 -14.49 -8.11
CA ASP A 165 5.88 -15.45 -7.28
C ASP A 165 6.42 -16.65 -8.07
N SER A 166 5.78 -16.99 -9.18
CA SER A 166 6.21 -18.08 -10.10
C SER A 166 7.26 -17.63 -11.11
N GLY A 167 7.57 -16.32 -11.19
CA GLY A 167 8.48 -15.77 -12.19
C GLY A 167 7.86 -15.61 -13.58
N GLU A 168 6.55 -15.64 -13.67
CA GLU A 168 5.78 -15.39 -14.89
C GLU A 168 5.49 -13.88 -14.97
N TRP A 169 6.58 -13.09 -15.19
CA TRP A 169 6.57 -11.63 -15.01
C TRP A 169 5.64 -10.89 -15.95
N GLN A 170 5.49 -11.37 -17.19
CA GLN A 170 4.60 -10.72 -18.18
C GLN A 170 3.13 -10.95 -17.81
N GLU A 171 2.77 -12.17 -17.44
CA GLU A 171 1.42 -12.53 -16.99
C GLU A 171 1.05 -11.75 -15.71
N ALA A 172 2.00 -11.60 -14.78
CA ALA A 172 1.82 -10.76 -13.61
C ALA A 172 1.53 -9.30 -13.99
N LEU A 173 2.36 -8.73 -14.89
CA LEU A 173 2.20 -7.36 -15.37
C LEU A 173 0.83 -7.13 -16.01
N ASP A 174 0.40 -8.01 -16.93
CA ASP A 174 -0.87 -7.90 -17.64
C ASP A 174 -2.08 -7.95 -16.66
N ASN A 175 -1.98 -8.77 -15.63
CA ASN A 175 -3.01 -8.86 -14.60
C ASN A 175 -3.00 -7.63 -13.67
N TYR A 176 -1.84 -7.09 -13.26
CA TYR A 176 -1.78 -5.83 -12.50
C TYR A 176 -2.31 -4.65 -13.32
N ASP A 177 -1.97 -4.55 -14.61
CA ASP A 177 -2.53 -3.52 -15.50
C ASP A 177 -4.06 -3.64 -15.58
N SER A 178 -4.60 -4.86 -15.65
CA SER A 178 -6.04 -5.10 -15.64
C SER A 178 -6.71 -4.73 -14.32
N VAL A 179 -6.03 -4.91 -13.18
CA VAL A 179 -6.50 -4.40 -11.87
C VAL A 179 -6.55 -2.88 -11.89
N LEU A 180 -5.49 -2.22 -12.37
CA LEU A 180 -5.38 -0.76 -12.39
C LEU A 180 -6.37 -0.08 -13.35
N LEU A 181 -6.89 -0.78 -14.36
CA LEU A 181 -8.00 -0.31 -15.19
C LEU A 181 -9.31 -0.18 -14.41
N GLN A 182 -9.50 -0.97 -13.35
CA GLN A 182 -10.71 -0.96 -12.53
C GLN A 182 -10.53 -0.20 -11.23
N ASP A 183 -9.34 -0.27 -10.63
CA ASP A 183 -8.93 0.40 -9.41
C ASP A 183 -7.56 1.05 -9.62
N ALA A 184 -7.57 2.25 -10.21
CA ALA A 184 -6.36 2.99 -10.61
C ALA A 184 -5.42 3.34 -9.43
N TYR A 185 -5.94 3.26 -8.21
CA TYR A 185 -5.21 3.61 -6.99
C TYR A 185 -4.88 2.38 -6.13
N ASN A 186 -5.02 1.16 -6.65
CA ASN A 186 -4.68 -0.05 -5.91
C ASN A 186 -3.19 -0.07 -5.54
N PRO A 187 -2.83 0.02 -4.25
CA PRO A 187 -1.42 0.17 -3.84
C PRO A 187 -0.57 -1.06 -4.16
N GLU A 188 -1.15 -2.26 -4.05
CA GLU A 188 -0.44 -3.50 -4.32
C GLU A 188 -0.20 -3.68 -5.80
N ALA A 189 -1.22 -3.40 -6.62
CA ALA A 189 -1.08 -3.48 -8.07
C ALA A 189 -0.05 -2.47 -8.60
N LEU A 190 -0.06 -1.21 -8.11
CA LEU A 190 0.91 -0.19 -8.48
C LEU A 190 2.34 -0.61 -8.12
N TYR A 191 2.54 -1.11 -6.89
CA TYR A 191 3.85 -1.51 -6.41
C TYR A 191 4.38 -2.76 -7.14
N ASN A 192 3.59 -3.81 -7.20
CA ASN A 192 4.01 -5.09 -7.79
C ASN A 192 4.11 -5.03 -9.32
N ARG A 193 3.33 -4.15 -9.98
CA ARG A 193 3.53 -3.82 -11.38
C ARG A 193 4.93 -3.29 -11.65
N ALA A 194 5.43 -2.40 -10.81
CA ALA A 194 6.78 -1.87 -10.93
C ALA A 194 7.85 -2.96 -10.70
N LEU A 195 7.62 -3.88 -9.75
CA LEU A 195 8.49 -5.04 -9.54
C LEU A 195 8.50 -5.96 -10.77
N ALA A 196 7.34 -6.27 -11.35
CA ALA A 196 7.26 -7.08 -12.56
C ALA A 196 8.05 -6.44 -13.73
N LEU A 197 7.98 -5.12 -13.89
CA LEU A 197 8.74 -4.38 -14.88
C LEU A 197 10.25 -4.42 -14.62
N ALA A 198 10.67 -4.40 -13.35
CA ALA A 198 12.09 -4.58 -12.96
C ALA A 198 12.61 -5.97 -13.37
N GLU A 199 11.86 -7.03 -13.07
CA GLU A 199 12.21 -8.40 -13.42
C GLU A 199 12.22 -8.66 -14.95
N LEU A 200 11.35 -7.95 -15.69
CA LEU A 200 11.34 -7.96 -17.16
C LEU A 200 12.50 -7.15 -17.79
N GLY A 201 13.31 -6.45 -16.98
CA GLY A 201 14.41 -5.62 -17.49
C GLY A 201 13.92 -4.43 -18.34
N ARG A 202 12.78 -3.79 -17.96
CA ARG A 202 12.16 -2.65 -18.65
C ARG A 202 12.37 -1.33 -17.89
N PRO A 203 13.61 -0.81 -17.75
CA PRO A 203 13.97 0.25 -16.79
C PRO A 203 13.23 1.58 -17.01
N LYS A 204 12.89 1.93 -18.27
CA LYS A 204 12.12 3.15 -18.53
C LYS A 204 10.70 3.09 -18.00
N GLU A 205 10.06 1.95 -18.14
CA GLU A 205 8.69 1.73 -17.69
C GLU A 205 8.65 1.50 -16.18
N GLU A 206 9.63 0.79 -15.65
CA GLU A 206 9.87 0.63 -14.22
C GLU A 206 9.99 1.99 -13.53
N THR A 207 10.85 2.90 -14.05
CA THR A 207 10.99 4.26 -13.50
C THR A 207 9.65 4.99 -13.47
N LYS A 208 8.86 4.90 -14.54
CA LYS A 208 7.54 5.54 -14.60
C LYS A 208 6.58 4.92 -13.59
N ALA A 209 6.60 3.60 -13.44
CA ALA A 209 5.72 2.88 -12.51
C ALA A 209 6.05 3.22 -11.04
N TRP A 210 7.34 3.29 -10.66
CA TRP A 210 7.73 3.71 -9.33
C TRP A 210 7.33 5.16 -9.02
N LYS A 211 7.47 6.08 -9.97
CA LYS A 211 7.00 7.47 -9.82
C LYS A 211 5.50 7.53 -9.62
N GLN A 212 4.72 6.78 -10.41
CA GLN A 212 3.28 6.69 -10.26
C GLN A 212 2.88 6.15 -8.88
N TYR A 213 3.57 5.11 -8.39
CA TYR A 213 3.34 4.62 -7.02
C TYR A 213 3.59 5.71 -5.98
N LEU A 214 4.70 6.44 -6.05
CA LEU A 214 5.07 7.49 -5.10
C LEU A 214 4.18 8.72 -5.15
N GLU A 215 3.56 9.02 -6.30
CA GLU A 215 2.57 10.08 -6.43
C GLU A 215 1.37 9.86 -5.50
N TYR A 216 0.91 8.61 -5.38
CA TYR A 216 -0.23 8.26 -4.52
C TYR A 216 0.17 7.83 -3.12
N TYR A 217 1.31 7.17 -2.99
CA TYR A 217 1.79 6.54 -1.75
C TYR A 217 3.22 6.98 -1.39
N PRO A 218 3.45 8.28 -1.08
CA PRO A 218 4.80 8.80 -0.83
C PRO A 218 5.36 8.45 0.56
N LYS A 219 4.67 7.66 1.37
CA LYS A 219 5.04 7.36 2.77
C LYS A 219 5.00 5.86 3.05
N GLY A 220 5.74 5.48 4.11
CA GLY A 220 5.77 4.10 4.59
C GLY A 220 6.89 3.25 3.99
N LYS A 221 6.96 1.99 4.44
CA LYS A 221 8.07 1.09 4.07
C LYS A 221 8.18 0.83 2.56
N TRP A 222 7.06 0.79 1.86
CA TRP A 222 7.00 0.52 0.42
C TRP A 222 7.46 1.73 -0.39
N ALA A 223 7.13 2.97 0.06
CA ALA A 223 7.68 4.18 -0.55
C ALA A 223 9.21 4.24 -0.42
N LEU A 224 9.75 3.88 0.74
CA LEU A 224 11.20 3.82 0.94
C LEU A 224 11.86 2.85 -0.05
N ARG A 225 11.27 1.67 -0.28
CA ARG A 225 11.77 0.69 -1.25
C ARG A 225 11.64 1.18 -2.69
N ALA A 226 10.49 1.78 -3.05
CA ALA A 226 10.27 2.36 -4.37
C ALA A 226 11.33 3.42 -4.71
N VAL A 227 11.72 4.26 -3.73
CA VAL A 227 12.79 5.25 -3.90
C VAL A 227 14.16 4.57 -4.03
N ASP A 228 14.43 3.50 -3.30
CA ASP A 228 15.69 2.75 -3.46
C ASP A 228 15.81 2.21 -4.90
N HIS A 229 14.74 1.62 -5.47
CA HIS A 229 14.70 1.19 -6.88
C HIS A 229 14.92 2.36 -7.86
N LEU A 230 14.23 3.48 -7.69
CA LEU A 230 14.45 4.68 -8.53
C LEU A 230 15.89 5.14 -8.50
N ASN A 231 16.50 5.21 -7.32
CA ASN A 231 17.87 5.66 -7.20
C ASN A 231 18.87 4.66 -7.83
N GLU A 232 18.61 3.35 -7.79
CA GLU A 232 19.40 2.33 -8.48
C GLU A 232 19.31 2.44 -10.01
N LEU A 233 18.18 2.95 -10.52
CA LEU A 233 18.00 3.29 -11.95
C LEU A 233 18.63 4.63 -12.33
N GLY A 234 19.14 5.42 -11.35
CA GLY A 234 19.75 6.73 -11.57
C GLY A 234 18.73 7.88 -11.54
N ASP A 235 17.50 7.63 -11.13
CA ASP A 235 16.50 8.68 -10.93
C ASP A 235 16.50 9.13 -9.46
N PHE A 236 16.88 10.37 -9.24
CA PHE A 236 16.97 10.99 -7.92
C PHE A 236 15.88 12.06 -7.70
N SER A 237 14.75 11.95 -8.41
CA SER A 237 13.56 12.79 -8.16
C SER A 237 13.02 12.66 -6.75
N HIS A 238 13.27 11.50 -6.13
CA HIS A 238 13.01 11.22 -4.71
C HIS A 238 14.26 10.62 -4.08
N ARG A 239 14.47 10.90 -2.80
CA ARG A 239 15.59 10.33 -2.02
C ARG A 239 15.13 10.00 -0.60
N ASN A 240 15.72 8.96 -0.03
CA ASN A 240 15.52 8.59 1.36
C ASN A 240 16.56 9.26 2.25
N PHE A 241 16.11 9.95 3.31
CA PHE A 241 16.97 10.62 4.28
C PHE A 241 16.71 10.09 5.69
N ILE A 242 17.75 10.08 6.51
CA ILE A 242 17.63 9.81 7.95
C ILE A 242 17.54 11.15 8.66
N ILE A 243 16.36 11.48 9.18
CA ILE A 243 16.10 12.71 9.92
C ILE A 243 15.90 12.35 11.41
N GLY A 244 16.94 12.54 12.19
CA GLY A 244 17.02 12.05 13.56
C GLY A 244 17.06 10.52 13.60
N TYR A 245 15.92 9.87 13.93
CA TYR A 245 15.78 8.39 13.93
C TYR A 245 14.84 7.87 12.85
N ARG A 246 14.25 8.76 12.06
CA ARG A 246 13.25 8.38 11.06
C ARG A 246 13.87 8.36 9.67
N ARG A 247 13.64 7.30 8.93
CA ARG A 247 13.87 7.27 7.49
C ARG A 247 12.64 7.86 6.81
N VAL A 248 12.84 8.88 6.00
CA VAL A 248 11.77 9.61 5.29
C VAL A 248 12.13 9.75 3.82
N THR A 249 11.12 9.62 2.98
CA THR A 249 11.21 9.94 1.56
C THR A 249 10.95 11.42 1.37
N LEU A 250 11.85 12.11 0.66
CA LEU A 250 11.69 13.49 0.24
C LEU A 250 11.84 13.58 -1.29
N GLU A 251 10.98 14.37 -1.90
CA GLU A 251 11.12 14.78 -3.29
C GLU A 251 12.28 15.74 -3.45
N HIS A 252 12.87 15.76 -4.62
CA HIS A 252 14.00 16.65 -4.94
C HIS A 252 13.65 18.13 -4.74
N ILE A 253 14.53 18.85 -4.03
CA ILE A 253 14.38 20.30 -3.83
C ILE A 253 14.91 21.02 -5.08
N SER A 254 14.00 21.61 -5.83
CA SER A 254 14.31 22.30 -7.07
C SER A 254 14.34 23.81 -6.89
N PHE A 255 15.17 24.46 -7.71
CA PHE A 255 15.35 25.91 -7.76
C PHE A 255 15.13 26.42 -9.18
N SER A 256 14.78 27.70 -9.30
CA SER A 256 14.80 28.39 -10.59
C SER A 256 16.19 28.32 -11.24
N PRO A 257 16.30 28.25 -12.58
CA PRO A 257 17.59 28.15 -13.25
C PRO A 257 18.55 29.28 -12.83
N ASN A 258 19.77 28.90 -12.49
CA ASN A 258 20.84 29.82 -12.02
C ASN A 258 20.42 30.77 -10.88
N SER A 259 19.48 30.34 -10.04
CA SER A 259 18.93 31.12 -8.94
C SER A 259 18.86 30.27 -7.68
N ALA A 260 18.73 30.92 -6.52
CA ALA A 260 18.44 30.33 -5.24
C ALA A 260 16.93 30.35 -4.90
N GLU A 261 16.09 30.78 -5.84
CA GLU A 261 14.64 30.79 -5.67
C GLU A 261 14.08 29.37 -5.66
N LEU A 262 13.40 28.99 -4.56
CA LEU A 262 12.79 27.68 -4.37
C LEU A 262 11.54 27.52 -5.23
N LEU A 263 11.49 26.47 -6.03
CA LEU A 263 10.30 26.09 -6.78
C LEU A 263 9.27 25.40 -5.86
N SER A 264 8.01 25.43 -6.29
CA SER A 264 6.87 24.92 -5.49
C SER A 264 6.91 23.41 -5.23
N ASN A 265 7.47 22.62 -6.17
CA ASN A 265 7.53 21.16 -6.08
C ASN A 265 8.35 20.64 -4.88
N GLY A 266 9.41 21.32 -4.47
CA GLY A 266 10.22 20.91 -3.31
C GLY A 266 9.62 21.32 -1.95
N LYS A 267 8.66 22.24 -1.91
CA LYS A 267 8.08 22.75 -0.66
C LYS A 267 7.38 21.68 0.20
N PRO A 268 6.60 20.72 -0.36
CA PRO A 268 6.00 19.65 0.43
C PRO A 268 7.03 18.84 1.23
N SER A 269 8.18 18.54 0.65
CA SER A 269 9.28 17.84 1.33
C SER A 269 9.87 18.66 2.47
N LEU A 270 10.03 19.97 2.28
CA LEU A 270 10.48 20.88 3.34
C LEU A 270 9.44 21.01 4.46
N GLN A 271 8.14 20.95 4.16
CA GLN A 271 7.07 20.88 5.17
C GLN A 271 7.18 19.61 6.03
N VAL A 272 7.47 18.45 5.42
CA VAL A 272 7.70 17.21 6.16
C VAL A 272 8.91 17.36 7.09
N LEU A 273 10.01 17.87 6.56
CA LEU A 273 11.25 18.09 7.32
C LEU A 273 11.04 19.05 8.50
N GLY A 274 10.42 20.21 8.25
CA GLY A 274 10.14 21.20 9.27
C GLY A 274 9.22 20.70 10.38
N LYS A 275 8.19 19.90 10.07
CA LYS A 275 7.34 19.24 11.07
C LYS A 275 8.15 18.31 11.98
N ILE A 276 9.05 17.49 11.42
CA ILE A 276 9.90 16.57 12.21
C ILE A 276 10.81 17.37 13.15
N LEU A 277 11.44 18.44 12.65
CA LEU A 277 12.32 19.29 13.44
C LEU A 277 11.58 20.07 14.52
N SER A 278 10.33 20.46 14.28
CA SER A 278 9.50 21.20 15.25
C SER A 278 9.05 20.34 16.42
N ILE A 279 8.83 19.03 16.20
CA ILE A 279 8.42 18.08 17.25
C ILE A 279 9.63 17.66 18.11
N ASN A 280 10.84 17.66 17.54
CA ASN A 280 12.04 17.21 18.24
C ASN A 280 13.11 18.31 18.26
N ASP A 281 13.25 18.97 19.39
CA ASP A 281 14.17 20.09 19.60
C ASP A 281 15.67 19.69 19.71
N LYS A 282 15.95 18.40 19.85
CA LYS A 282 17.32 17.84 19.95
C LYS A 282 17.95 17.53 18.58
N ILE A 283 17.20 17.64 17.48
CA ILE A 283 17.72 17.41 16.13
C ILE A 283 18.26 18.71 15.55
N TRP A 284 19.51 18.67 15.09
CA TRP A 284 20.17 19.72 14.32
C TRP A 284 20.19 19.29 12.87
N LEU A 285 19.93 20.26 11.96
CA LEU A 285 19.91 20.04 10.53
C LEU A 285 21.06 20.80 9.87
N GLU A 286 21.83 20.12 9.05
CA GLU A 286 22.73 20.75 8.07
C GLU A 286 22.13 20.55 6.68
N VAL A 287 21.84 21.64 6.00
CA VAL A 287 21.42 21.68 4.60
C VAL A 287 22.65 21.82 3.73
N LEU A 288 22.92 20.83 2.89
CA LEU A 288 24.00 20.85 1.93
C LEU A 288 23.43 20.97 0.52
N CYS A 289 23.78 22.01 -0.21
CA CYS A 289 23.50 22.12 -1.62
C CYS A 289 24.79 21.95 -2.43
N TYR A 290 24.71 21.13 -3.48
CA TYR A 290 25.80 20.91 -4.43
C TYR A 290 25.48 21.64 -5.72
N LYS A 291 26.47 22.37 -6.26
CA LYS A 291 26.42 22.94 -7.60
C LYS A 291 27.82 22.89 -8.19
N ASN A 292 28.00 22.01 -9.17
CA ASN A 292 29.32 21.84 -9.80
C ASN A 292 29.79 23.12 -10.43
N GLY A 293 30.97 23.57 -10.03
CA GLY A 293 31.60 24.80 -10.54
C GLY A 293 31.08 26.11 -9.94
N ASP A 294 30.04 26.11 -9.08
CA ASP A 294 29.45 27.31 -8.49
C ASP A 294 29.14 27.15 -6.99
N PRO A 295 30.16 27.29 -6.12
CA PRO A 295 29.96 27.19 -4.67
C PRO A 295 29.15 28.38 -4.09
N ALA A 296 29.14 29.53 -4.76
CA ALA A 296 28.40 30.70 -4.30
C ALA A 296 26.89 30.48 -4.47
N LEU A 297 26.45 29.99 -5.64
CA LEU A 297 25.06 29.63 -5.88
C LEU A 297 24.64 28.47 -4.98
N ALA A 298 25.49 27.46 -4.80
CA ALA A 298 25.21 26.35 -3.88
C ALA A 298 24.96 26.86 -2.46
N THR A 299 25.76 27.80 -1.97
CA THR A 299 25.60 28.42 -0.63
C THR A 299 24.31 29.23 -0.54
N ALA A 300 23.98 30.01 -1.54
CA ALA A 300 22.75 30.80 -1.60
C ALA A 300 21.49 29.86 -1.55
N ARG A 301 21.53 28.74 -2.26
CA ARG A 301 20.46 27.72 -2.26
C ARG A 301 20.29 27.03 -0.91
N ALA A 302 21.40 26.61 -0.28
CA ALA A 302 21.35 26.02 1.05
C ALA A 302 20.75 27.00 2.07
N LYS A 303 21.12 28.26 2.00
CA LYS A 303 20.55 29.32 2.83
C LYS A 303 19.05 29.53 2.55
N ALA A 304 18.62 29.57 1.29
CA ALA A 304 17.21 29.71 0.93
C ALA A 304 16.34 28.59 1.51
N VAL A 305 16.84 27.34 1.54
CA VAL A 305 16.17 26.21 2.20
C VAL A 305 16.06 26.45 3.71
N GLY A 306 17.14 26.89 4.36
CA GLY A 306 17.16 27.21 5.79
C GLY A 306 16.19 28.33 6.13
N ASP A 307 16.22 29.43 5.37
CA ASP A 307 15.34 30.59 5.56
C ASP A 307 13.87 30.21 5.39
N TYR A 308 13.52 29.39 4.38
CA TYR A 308 12.18 28.84 4.19
C TYR A 308 11.72 28.05 5.42
N LEU A 309 12.55 27.14 5.96
CA LEU A 309 12.22 26.35 7.14
C LEU A 309 11.98 27.25 8.37
N LEU A 310 12.79 28.27 8.58
CA LEU A 310 12.65 29.21 9.70
C LEU A 310 11.40 30.08 9.56
N GLN A 311 11.05 30.48 8.35
CA GLN A 311 9.85 31.26 8.07
C GLN A 311 8.57 30.45 8.30
N GLU A 312 8.51 29.23 7.75
CA GLU A 312 7.33 28.36 7.84
C GLU A 312 7.15 27.73 9.24
N PHE A 313 8.23 27.60 9.99
CA PHE A 313 8.24 26.98 11.33
C PHE A 313 8.87 27.90 12.39
N PRO A 314 8.16 28.93 12.87
CA PRO A 314 8.72 29.94 13.78
C PRO A 314 9.24 29.41 15.14
N ARG A 315 8.87 28.15 15.49
CA ARG A 315 9.39 27.47 16.69
C ARG A 315 10.80 26.90 16.47
N LEU A 316 11.30 26.84 15.24
CA LEU A 316 12.66 26.39 14.96
C LEU A 316 13.64 27.50 15.32
N LYS A 317 14.66 27.17 16.12
CA LYS A 317 15.73 28.09 16.46
C LYS A 317 16.72 28.19 15.29
N PRO A 318 17.13 29.40 14.83
CA PRO A 318 18.12 29.55 13.76
C PRO A 318 19.42 28.78 14.02
N SER A 319 19.85 28.71 15.28
CA SER A 319 21.05 27.98 15.69
C SER A 319 21.00 26.48 15.44
N ARG A 320 19.82 25.91 15.08
CA ARG A 320 19.65 24.48 14.81
C ARG A 320 19.73 24.14 13.31
N ILE A 321 19.82 25.15 12.44
CA ILE A 321 19.87 24.97 11.00
C ILE A 321 21.17 25.52 10.47
N GLY A 322 22.04 24.62 9.99
CA GLY A 322 23.22 24.96 9.21
C GLY A 322 22.92 24.94 7.72
N ALA A 323 23.61 25.77 6.95
CA ALA A 323 23.48 25.85 5.51
C ALA A 323 24.85 26.00 4.85
N ARG A 324 25.21 25.07 3.97
CA ARG A 324 26.51 25.05 3.32
C ARG A 324 26.41 24.65 1.85
N GLY A 325 27.05 25.45 0.99
CA GLY A 325 27.21 25.16 -0.42
C GLY A 325 28.52 24.42 -0.73
N ILE A 326 28.46 23.53 -1.71
CA ILE A 326 29.57 22.70 -2.15
C ILE A 326 29.72 22.85 -3.68
N GLY A 327 30.84 23.39 -4.14
CA GLY A 327 31.13 23.67 -5.57
C GLY A 327 31.59 22.46 -6.40
N ARG A 328 31.22 21.25 -6.00
CA ARG A 328 31.54 20.00 -6.71
C ARG A 328 30.30 19.13 -6.85
N LYS A 329 30.38 18.08 -7.69
CA LYS A 329 29.32 17.08 -7.82
C LYS A 329 29.10 16.33 -6.51
N GLU A 330 27.83 16.07 -6.20
CA GLU A 330 27.50 15.12 -5.14
C GLU A 330 27.75 13.69 -5.62
N ARG A 331 28.43 12.90 -4.80
CA ARG A 331 28.64 11.48 -5.05
C ARG A 331 27.62 10.66 -4.26
N ILE A 332 26.74 9.94 -4.98
CA ILE A 332 25.68 9.10 -4.39
C ILE A 332 25.94 7.64 -4.75
N LYS A 333 25.88 6.77 -3.76
CA LYS A 333 25.86 5.32 -3.97
C LYS A 333 24.41 4.83 -3.88
N ALA A 334 23.94 4.16 -4.94
CA ALA A 334 22.64 3.50 -4.97
C ALA A 334 22.82 2.07 -5.47
N GLY A 335 22.49 1.09 -4.63
CA GLY A 335 22.84 -0.32 -4.86
C GLY A 335 24.34 -0.52 -5.05
N SER A 336 24.74 -1.13 -6.16
CA SER A 336 26.13 -1.33 -6.57
C SER A 336 26.73 -0.16 -7.36
N LYS A 337 25.90 0.82 -7.79
CA LYS A 337 26.30 1.91 -8.69
C LYS A 337 26.66 3.18 -7.91
N VAL A 338 27.49 4.01 -8.53
CA VAL A 338 27.87 5.34 -8.04
C VAL A 338 27.47 6.37 -9.08
N TYR A 339 26.74 7.38 -8.65
CA TYR A 339 26.26 8.49 -9.47
C TYR A 339 26.90 9.79 -9.03
N LEU A 340 27.06 10.71 -9.99
CA LEU A 340 27.61 12.04 -9.76
C LEU A 340 26.57 13.08 -10.21
N LEU A 341 25.99 13.82 -9.25
CA LEU A 341 24.99 14.84 -9.52
C LEU A 341 25.65 16.23 -9.55
N ASP A 342 25.40 16.99 -10.62
CA ASP A 342 25.90 18.37 -10.79
C ASP A 342 25.17 19.38 -9.91
N ASP A 343 23.90 19.08 -9.57
CA ASP A 343 22.99 19.94 -8.82
C ASP A 343 22.12 19.08 -7.90
N SER A 344 22.19 19.31 -6.60
CA SER A 344 21.41 18.52 -5.64
C SER A 344 21.35 19.18 -4.26
N THR A 345 20.35 18.79 -3.46
CA THR A 345 20.22 19.16 -2.06
C THR A 345 20.20 17.90 -1.20
N THR A 346 20.98 17.89 -0.14
CA THR A 346 21.03 16.79 0.83
C THR A 346 20.92 17.31 2.26
N PHE A 347 20.47 16.45 3.16
CA PHE A 347 20.19 16.78 4.55
C PHE A 347 20.98 15.85 5.47
N ILE A 348 21.73 16.44 6.39
CA ILE A 348 22.43 15.71 7.44
C ILE A 348 21.84 16.16 8.76
N THR A 349 21.56 15.20 9.65
CA THR A 349 21.09 15.51 10.98
C THR A 349 22.05 14.99 12.04
N SER A 350 22.23 15.79 13.09
CA SER A 350 22.96 15.41 14.29
C SER A 350 22.13 15.66 15.53
N LYS A 351 22.54 15.08 16.65
CA LYS A 351 21.98 15.38 17.96
C LYS A 351 22.99 16.16 18.76
N LYS A 352 22.50 17.11 19.49
CA LYS A 352 23.22 17.75 20.60
C LYS A 352 22.52 17.52 21.91
#